data_01866b7915f6715f5898d0e1f8bdb385
#
_entry.id   01866b7915f6715f5898d0e1f8bdb385
#
_cell.length_a   1.000
_cell.length_b   1.000
_cell.length_c   1.000
_cell.angle_alpha   90.00
_cell.angle_beta   90.00
_cell.angle_gamma   90.00
#
_symmetry.space_group_name_H-M   'P 1'
#
loop_
_entity.id
_entity.type
_entity.pdbx_description
1 polymer ?
#
loop_
_entity_poly.entity_id
_entity_poly.type
_entity_poly.pdbx_seq_one_letter_code
_entity_poly.pdbx_strand_id
1 'polypeptide(L)'
;MSIKRSYISSPALTFAILCIGLGCIVAATLKQNLAIAGLVAALPALLCILILHLRKPERFLFLLFIFNYFFTPLARYSRQDGLSILSDIIWWSVLLIVIVQTALHYRFPWKRAVNILTIGGAVLAVYCLMEVVNPTASLEAWIYSRGFIYNTFLVSLITVLLATSYKQISRLIFLFSILTLIAILKGLCQKFIGFDAVEYNAMMESGMYKTHLLPQITRYFSIFTDAGNYGSNMGFTCALFGIAGLFCKKSSLKVYYFSISALSLYSMFITGTRGAIVVPLGSLLLFAFISKNIKLMSAAAVGGICIYVFFAFTYVGESNYMIRRMRTAFRPNKDASYLVRKQNQKKLAEYLRNKPFGEGLGLGGVEARRFGSRLTTTIPNDSTYVKIWTETGVVGILLYLLIYAGSLLWGCYCIMFKIRNDELRHLLTALACGIFGMMLSAYGNAFFTQFPTGIMMIMFLGILMNGKYIDERLTIEKQQALLTTTKKDSML
;
A
#
# COMPACT_ATOMS: atom_id res chain seq x y z
N MET A 1 39.14 -18.03 22.96
CA MET A 1 40.05 -17.45 21.93
C MET A 1 39.29 -16.34 21.20
N SER A 2 39.52 -15.10 21.63
CA SER A 2 38.80 -13.91 21.15
C SER A 2 39.52 -13.40 19.90
N ILE A 3 38.90 -13.60 18.73
CA ILE A 3 39.38 -13.00 17.47
C ILE A 3 38.91 -11.54 17.48
N LYS A 4 39.82 -10.66 17.90
CA LYS A 4 39.74 -9.20 17.63
C LYS A 4 39.80 -9.03 16.09
N ARG A 5 38.67 -8.84 15.44
CA ARG A 5 38.62 -8.35 14.06
C ARG A 5 39.05 -6.87 14.07
N SER A 6 40.32 -6.61 13.79
CA SER A 6 40.77 -5.30 13.40
C SER A 6 40.21 -5.01 11.99
N TYR A 7 39.20 -4.16 11.90
CA TYR A 7 38.82 -3.56 10.63
C TYR A 7 39.96 -2.58 10.27
N ILE A 8 40.88 -3.05 9.44
CA ILE A 8 41.88 -2.18 8.81
C ILE A 8 41.15 -1.46 7.67
N SER A 9 40.51 -0.32 7.99
CA SER A 9 40.30 0.70 6.98
C SER A 9 41.67 1.34 6.74
N SER A 10 42.36 0.96 5.68
CA SER A 10 43.57 1.65 5.34
C SER A 10 43.18 3.12 5.05
N PRO A 11 43.79 4.13 5.69
CA PRO A 11 43.48 5.52 5.42
C PRO A 11 43.57 5.88 3.92
N ALA A 12 44.46 5.21 3.20
CA ALA A 12 44.63 5.32 1.75
C ALA A 12 43.36 4.85 0.96
N LEU A 13 42.73 3.75 1.36
CA LEU A 13 41.51 3.27 0.71
C LEU A 13 40.33 4.22 0.95
N THR A 14 40.18 4.71 2.19
CA THR A 14 39.15 5.68 2.53
C THR A 14 39.34 7.00 1.77
N PHE A 15 40.60 7.48 1.67
CA PHE A 15 40.92 8.66 0.88
C PHE A 15 40.65 8.48 -0.60
N ALA A 16 41.04 7.34 -1.17
CA ALA A 16 40.76 7.01 -2.60
C ALA A 16 39.26 7.00 -2.90
N ILE A 17 38.43 6.37 -2.05
CA ILE A 17 36.97 6.34 -2.19
C ILE A 17 36.39 7.76 -2.12
N LEU A 18 36.87 8.61 -1.20
CA LEU A 18 36.43 10.00 -1.10
C LEU A 18 36.81 10.82 -2.34
N CYS A 19 38.03 10.64 -2.88
CA CYS A 19 38.47 11.31 -4.10
C CYS A 19 37.67 10.88 -5.33
N ILE A 20 37.37 9.58 -5.47
CA ILE A 20 36.52 9.06 -6.55
C ILE A 20 35.10 9.63 -6.41
N GLY A 21 34.51 9.60 -5.21
CA GLY A 21 33.18 10.16 -4.96
C GLY A 21 33.11 11.65 -5.30
N LEU A 22 34.09 12.43 -4.86
CA LEU A 22 34.17 13.86 -5.16
C LEU A 22 34.32 14.10 -6.67
N GLY A 23 35.18 13.33 -7.35
CA GLY A 23 35.35 13.40 -8.80
C GLY A 23 34.07 13.10 -9.56
N CYS A 24 33.29 12.10 -9.13
CA CYS A 24 31.98 11.77 -9.71
C CYS A 24 30.96 12.89 -9.49
N ILE A 25 30.93 13.51 -8.32
CA ILE A 25 30.05 14.67 -8.02
C ILE A 25 30.39 15.83 -8.94
N VAL A 26 31.67 16.19 -9.05
CA VAL A 26 32.15 17.28 -9.92
C VAL A 26 31.82 17.00 -11.38
N ALA A 27 32.08 15.78 -11.89
CA ALA A 27 31.77 15.40 -13.26
C ALA A 27 30.25 15.43 -13.56
N ALA A 28 29.44 14.98 -12.63
CA ALA A 28 27.96 15.01 -12.76
C ALA A 28 27.42 16.46 -12.72
N THR A 29 28.01 17.31 -11.88
CA THR A 29 27.63 18.74 -11.78
C THR A 29 28.02 19.49 -13.06
N LEU A 30 29.21 19.23 -13.61
CA LEU A 30 29.67 19.80 -14.89
C LEU A 30 28.77 19.40 -16.06
N LYS A 31 28.21 18.19 -16.03
CA LYS A 31 27.23 17.70 -17.01
C LYS A 31 25.80 18.17 -16.71
N GLN A 32 25.60 19.04 -15.74
CA GLN A 32 24.30 19.53 -15.27
C GLN A 32 23.34 18.40 -14.82
N ASN A 33 23.87 17.25 -14.47
CA ASN A 33 23.08 16.11 -13.97
C ASN A 33 23.07 16.12 -12.44
N LEU A 34 22.28 17.04 -11.87
CA LEU A 34 22.14 17.23 -10.43
C LEU A 34 21.63 15.98 -9.70
N ALA A 35 20.85 15.12 -10.40
CA ALA A 35 20.37 13.87 -9.82
C ALA A 35 21.49 12.88 -9.52
N ILE A 36 22.42 12.69 -10.44
CA ILE A 36 23.60 11.83 -10.25
C ILE A 36 24.51 12.43 -9.17
N ALA A 37 24.75 13.75 -9.22
CA ALA A 37 25.57 14.44 -8.21
C ALA A 37 24.99 14.26 -6.79
N GLY A 38 23.66 14.43 -6.63
CA GLY A 38 22.96 14.24 -5.38
C GLY A 38 23.02 12.77 -4.90
N LEU A 39 22.87 11.81 -5.81
CA LEU A 39 22.94 10.38 -5.47
C LEU A 39 24.33 9.97 -4.99
N VAL A 40 25.38 10.43 -5.65
CA VAL A 40 26.77 10.16 -5.24
C VAL A 40 27.09 10.85 -3.89
N ALA A 41 26.61 12.07 -3.69
CA ALA A 41 26.76 12.78 -2.40
C ALA A 41 26.02 12.09 -1.24
N ALA A 42 24.86 11.47 -1.53
CA ALA A 42 24.09 10.72 -0.54
C ALA A 42 24.66 9.31 -0.25
N LEU A 43 25.54 8.78 -1.11
CA LEU A 43 26.04 7.40 -1.02
C LEU A 43 26.68 7.06 0.34
N PRO A 44 27.53 7.92 0.97
CA PRO A 44 28.08 7.65 2.29
C PRO A 44 27.00 7.54 3.36
N ALA A 45 26.00 8.42 3.34
CA ALA A 45 24.88 8.36 4.28
C ALA A 45 24.04 7.10 4.08
N LEU A 46 23.79 6.72 2.83
CA LEU A 46 23.09 5.47 2.47
C LEU A 46 23.85 4.23 2.94
N LEU A 47 25.20 4.21 2.77
CA LEU A 47 26.04 3.13 3.28
C LEU A 47 26.04 3.07 4.81
N CYS A 48 26.11 4.19 5.51
CA CYS A 48 25.97 4.23 6.97
C CYS A 48 24.61 3.70 7.43
N ILE A 49 23.53 4.13 6.78
CA ILE A 49 22.18 3.62 7.04
C ILE A 49 22.12 2.12 6.81
N LEU A 50 22.67 1.63 5.70
CA LEU A 50 22.72 0.21 5.37
C LEU A 50 23.47 -0.58 6.46
N ILE A 51 24.68 -0.17 6.84
CA ILE A 51 25.51 -0.82 7.87
C ILE A 51 24.79 -0.86 9.22
N LEU A 52 24.15 0.22 9.63
CA LEU A 52 23.37 0.29 10.86
C LEU A 52 22.15 -0.65 10.84
N HIS A 53 21.54 -0.84 9.67
CA HIS A 53 20.39 -1.72 9.51
C HIS A 53 20.77 -3.19 9.37
N LEU A 54 21.97 -3.49 8.84
CA LEU A 54 22.48 -4.86 8.80
C LEU A 54 22.58 -5.51 10.19
N ARG A 55 22.81 -4.71 11.25
CA ARG A 55 22.83 -5.21 12.64
C ARG A 55 21.44 -5.54 13.19
N LYS A 56 20.38 -4.93 12.63
CA LYS A 56 18.97 -5.14 13.03
C LYS A 56 18.09 -5.13 11.78
N PRO A 57 18.06 -6.22 11.03
CA PRO A 57 17.39 -6.29 9.72
C PRO A 57 15.90 -5.95 9.78
N GLU A 58 15.27 -6.14 10.93
CA GLU A 58 13.85 -5.78 11.17
C GLU A 58 13.57 -4.28 10.89
N ARG A 59 14.59 -3.42 10.93
CA ARG A 59 14.45 -1.99 10.64
C ARG A 59 14.25 -1.70 9.15
N PHE A 60 14.66 -2.62 8.26
CA PHE A 60 14.40 -2.46 6.84
C PHE A 60 12.92 -2.34 6.52
N LEU A 61 12.03 -2.95 7.32
CA LEU A 61 10.59 -2.83 7.14
C LEU A 61 10.13 -1.36 7.15
N PHE A 62 10.67 -0.54 8.05
CA PHE A 62 10.33 0.89 8.14
C PHE A 62 10.89 1.68 6.96
N LEU A 63 12.13 1.40 6.54
CA LEU A 63 12.73 2.05 5.37
C LEU A 63 11.97 1.72 4.09
N LEU A 64 11.63 0.45 3.87
CA LEU A 64 10.85 0.00 2.73
C LEU A 64 9.47 0.66 2.72
N PHE A 65 8.85 0.80 3.89
CA PHE A 65 7.53 1.44 4.02
C PHE A 65 7.60 2.93 3.66
N ILE A 66 8.58 3.67 4.20
CA ILE A 66 8.80 5.09 3.90
C ILE A 66 9.13 5.28 2.42
N PHE A 67 10.05 4.48 1.88
CA PHE A 67 10.45 4.55 0.48
C PHE A 67 9.26 4.32 -0.44
N ASN A 68 8.47 3.27 -0.18
CA ASN A 68 7.25 2.99 -0.95
C ASN A 68 6.25 4.15 -0.87
N TYR A 69 6.07 4.73 0.32
CA TYR A 69 5.08 5.79 0.53
C TYR A 69 5.42 7.06 -0.26
N PHE A 70 6.70 7.42 -0.35
CA PHE A 70 7.18 8.58 -1.09
C PHE A 70 7.66 8.28 -2.52
N PHE A 71 7.46 7.06 -2.99
CA PHE A 71 7.91 6.67 -4.32
C PHE A 71 7.28 7.53 -5.44
N THR A 72 5.97 7.75 -5.37
CA THR A 72 5.24 8.54 -6.39
C THR A 72 5.71 10.00 -6.47
N PRO A 73 5.81 10.77 -5.37
CA PRO A 73 6.40 12.09 -5.45
C PRO A 73 7.86 12.06 -5.88
N LEU A 74 8.67 11.10 -5.42
CA LEU A 74 10.05 10.96 -5.89
C LEU A 74 10.11 10.81 -7.42
N ALA A 75 9.28 9.96 -8.01
CA ALA A 75 9.20 9.79 -9.44
C ALA A 75 8.71 11.06 -10.17
N ARG A 76 7.71 11.73 -9.61
CA ARG A 76 7.13 12.96 -10.19
C ARG A 76 8.13 14.12 -10.21
N TYR A 77 8.86 14.34 -9.12
CA TYR A 77 9.78 15.47 -9.01
C TYR A 77 11.15 15.21 -9.63
N SER A 78 11.60 13.94 -9.68
CA SER A 78 12.86 13.61 -10.34
C SER A 78 12.78 13.66 -11.86
N ARG A 79 11.59 13.48 -12.43
CA ARG A 79 11.35 13.38 -13.89
C ARG A 79 12.26 12.36 -14.60
N GLN A 80 12.70 11.33 -13.85
CA GLN A 80 13.59 10.30 -14.38
C GLN A 80 12.77 9.09 -14.82
N ASP A 81 12.95 8.68 -16.07
CA ASP A 81 12.44 7.40 -16.56
C ASP A 81 13.15 6.23 -15.88
N GLY A 82 12.42 5.13 -15.67
CA GLY A 82 13.00 3.91 -15.10
C GLY A 82 13.20 3.89 -13.59
N LEU A 83 12.72 4.91 -12.84
CA LEU A 83 12.84 4.94 -11.38
C LEU A 83 12.20 3.71 -10.71
N SER A 84 11.22 3.07 -11.34
CA SER A 84 10.62 1.81 -10.88
C SER A 84 11.64 0.68 -10.74
N ILE A 85 12.72 0.68 -11.54
CA ILE A 85 13.82 -0.28 -11.45
C ILE A 85 14.55 -0.12 -10.10
N LEU A 86 14.68 1.11 -9.60
CA LEU A 86 15.28 1.36 -8.28
C LEU A 86 14.44 0.70 -7.16
N SER A 87 13.12 0.78 -7.26
CA SER A 87 12.24 0.06 -6.32
C SER A 87 12.51 -1.45 -6.35
N ASP A 88 12.62 -2.02 -7.54
CA ASP A 88 12.90 -3.45 -7.72
C ASP A 88 14.24 -3.82 -7.07
N ILE A 89 15.30 -3.08 -7.38
CA ILE A 89 16.64 -3.28 -6.82
C ILE A 89 16.61 -3.24 -5.29
N ILE A 90 15.90 -2.29 -4.69
CA ILE A 90 15.83 -2.16 -3.23
C ILE A 90 15.14 -3.38 -2.61
N TRP A 91 14.00 -3.82 -3.14
CA TRP A 91 13.28 -4.98 -2.62
C TRP A 91 14.09 -6.27 -2.74
N TRP A 92 14.71 -6.52 -3.90
CA TRP A 92 15.57 -7.68 -4.12
C TRP A 92 16.85 -7.65 -3.28
N SER A 93 17.45 -6.46 -3.08
CA SER A 93 18.62 -6.28 -2.20
C SER A 93 18.28 -6.62 -0.75
N VAL A 94 17.12 -6.21 -0.24
CA VAL A 94 16.70 -6.57 1.11
C VAL A 94 16.48 -8.07 1.25
N LEU A 95 15.89 -8.74 0.25
CA LEU A 95 15.77 -10.20 0.28
C LEU A 95 17.15 -10.87 0.28
N LEU A 96 18.08 -10.41 -0.54
CA LEU A 96 19.45 -10.91 -0.56
C LEU A 96 20.12 -10.76 0.82
N ILE A 97 19.98 -9.60 1.47
CA ILE A 97 20.48 -9.35 2.81
C ILE A 97 19.89 -10.35 3.81
N VAL A 98 18.59 -10.61 3.76
CA VAL A 98 17.90 -11.59 4.63
C VAL A 98 18.46 -13.00 4.40
N ILE A 99 18.68 -13.41 3.15
CA ILE A 99 19.26 -14.72 2.80
C ILE A 99 20.70 -14.83 3.32
N VAL A 100 21.54 -13.83 3.05
CA VAL A 100 22.94 -13.81 3.53
C VAL A 100 23.01 -13.84 5.05
N GLN A 101 22.18 -13.07 5.72
CA GLN A 101 22.14 -13.09 7.18
C GLN A 101 21.64 -14.43 7.75
N THR A 102 20.71 -15.09 7.06
CA THR A 102 20.29 -16.46 7.43
C THR A 102 21.48 -17.42 7.34
N ALA A 103 22.28 -17.32 6.27
CA ALA A 103 23.50 -18.12 6.12
C ALA A 103 24.57 -17.80 7.19
N LEU A 104 24.60 -16.54 7.67
CA LEU A 104 25.47 -16.08 8.78
C LEU A 104 24.87 -16.32 10.18
N HIS A 105 23.95 -17.27 10.29
CA HIS A 105 23.30 -17.71 11.54
C HIS A 105 22.31 -16.74 12.20
N TYR A 106 21.83 -15.71 11.51
CA TYR A 106 20.68 -14.94 12.01
C TYR A 106 19.39 -15.75 11.83
N ARG A 107 18.62 -15.91 12.90
CA ARG A 107 17.41 -16.75 12.88
C ARG A 107 16.18 -15.98 12.43
N PHE A 108 15.92 -15.97 11.12
CA PHE A 108 14.64 -15.50 10.59
C PHE A 108 13.56 -16.59 10.71
N PRO A 109 12.30 -16.18 10.86
CA PRO A 109 11.18 -17.12 11.02
C PRO A 109 10.68 -17.65 9.66
N TRP A 110 11.50 -18.34 8.88
CA TRP A 110 11.17 -18.85 7.54
C TRP A 110 9.88 -19.69 7.49
N LYS A 111 9.56 -20.42 8.59
CA LYS A 111 8.30 -21.19 8.69
C LYS A 111 7.06 -20.32 8.52
N ARG A 112 7.11 -19.04 8.84
CA ARG A 112 6.00 -18.10 8.69
C ARG A 112 5.77 -17.70 7.22
N ALA A 113 6.76 -17.88 6.35
CA ALA A 113 6.62 -17.67 4.92
C ALA A 113 5.66 -18.68 4.27
N VAL A 114 5.39 -19.81 4.94
CA VAL A 114 4.41 -20.79 4.48
C VAL A 114 3.01 -20.33 4.90
N ASN A 115 2.43 -19.43 4.10
CA ASN A 115 1.09 -18.89 4.31
C ASN A 115 0.40 -18.60 2.95
N ILE A 116 -0.91 -18.38 2.99
CA ILE A 116 -1.75 -18.17 1.77
C ILE A 116 -1.20 -17.03 0.90
N LEU A 117 -0.80 -15.91 1.50
CA LEU A 117 -0.35 -14.73 0.76
C LEU A 117 0.99 -14.98 0.06
N THR A 118 1.97 -15.56 0.77
CA THR A 118 3.32 -15.77 0.21
C THR A 118 3.34 -16.91 -0.79
N ILE A 119 2.71 -18.06 -0.47
CA ILE A 119 2.64 -19.19 -1.41
C ILE A 119 1.76 -18.84 -2.60
N GLY A 120 0.59 -18.25 -2.35
CA GLY A 120 -0.26 -17.77 -3.42
C GLY A 120 0.44 -16.74 -4.29
N GLY A 121 1.19 -15.81 -3.70
CA GLY A 121 2.02 -14.84 -4.41
C GLY A 121 3.07 -15.50 -5.30
N ALA A 122 3.71 -16.59 -4.83
CA ALA A 122 4.63 -17.37 -5.66
C ALA A 122 3.92 -18.05 -6.84
N VAL A 123 2.75 -18.63 -6.60
CA VAL A 123 1.92 -19.25 -7.66
C VAL A 123 1.48 -18.19 -8.68
N LEU A 124 1.04 -17.01 -8.22
CA LEU A 124 0.69 -15.89 -9.10
C LEU A 124 1.91 -15.42 -9.91
N ALA A 125 3.09 -15.35 -9.28
CA ALA A 125 4.32 -14.98 -9.97
C ALA A 125 4.67 -15.97 -11.09
N VAL A 126 4.59 -17.28 -10.82
CA VAL A 126 4.79 -18.31 -11.85
C VAL A 126 3.77 -18.18 -12.98
N TYR A 127 2.49 -18.00 -12.65
CA TYR A 127 1.46 -17.75 -13.64
C TYR A 127 1.77 -16.54 -14.52
N CYS A 128 2.12 -15.40 -13.91
CA CYS A 128 2.48 -14.18 -14.64
C CYS A 128 3.77 -14.31 -15.45
N LEU A 129 4.73 -15.13 -15.01
CA LEU A 129 5.92 -15.45 -15.80
C LEU A 129 5.53 -16.23 -17.07
N MET A 130 4.60 -17.18 -16.96
CA MET A 130 4.12 -17.97 -18.10
C MET A 130 3.29 -17.14 -19.09
N GLU A 131 2.71 -16.02 -18.67
CA GLU A 131 1.95 -15.11 -19.55
C GLU A 131 2.80 -14.51 -20.69
N VAL A 132 4.11 -14.59 -20.63
CA VAL A 132 4.98 -14.21 -21.76
C VAL A 132 4.72 -15.06 -23.02
N VAL A 133 4.24 -16.31 -22.84
CA VAL A 133 3.92 -17.25 -23.94
C VAL A 133 2.50 -17.05 -24.47
N ASN A 134 1.69 -16.20 -23.85
CA ASN A 134 0.34 -15.87 -24.32
C ASN A 134 0.42 -15.33 -25.76
N PRO A 135 -0.33 -15.89 -26.74
CA PRO A 135 -0.24 -15.50 -28.16
C PRO A 135 -0.49 -14.01 -28.44
N THR A 136 -1.22 -13.34 -27.55
CA THR A 136 -1.52 -11.92 -27.67
C THR A 136 -0.57 -11.03 -26.85
N ALA A 137 0.36 -11.62 -26.09
CA ALA A 137 1.29 -10.86 -25.24
C ALA A 137 2.23 -9.97 -26.06
N SER A 138 2.72 -8.93 -25.40
CA SER A 138 3.85 -8.11 -25.85
C SER A 138 4.96 -8.22 -24.82
N LEU A 139 6.16 -8.63 -25.24
CA LEU A 139 7.32 -8.77 -24.36
C LEU A 139 7.65 -7.44 -23.67
N GLU A 140 7.54 -6.33 -24.39
CA GLU A 140 7.81 -5.00 -23.86
C GLU A 140 6.80 -4.62 -22.74
N ALA A 141 5.49 -4.85 -22.97
CA ALA A 141 4.44 -4.63 -21.98
C ALA A 141 4.60 -5.55 -20.76
N TRP A 142 4.98 -6.79 -20.99
CA TRP A 142 5.25 -7.77 -19.94
C TRP A 142 6.44 -7.35 -19.05
N ILE A 143 7.57 -6.93 -19.64
CA ILE A 143 8.72 -6.38 -18.90
C ILE A 143 8.33 -5.13 -18.12
N TYR A 144 7.51 -4.28 -18.72
CA TYR A 144 7.02 -3.07 -18.04
C TYR A 144 6.15 -3.39 -16.81
N SER A 145 5.40 -4.49 -16.85
CA SER A 145 4.51 -4.95 -15.79
C SER A 145 5.20 -5.83 -14.74
N ARG A 146 6.52 -5.96 -14.74
CA ARG A 146 7.32 -6.84 -13.87
C ARG A 146 6.97 -6.71 -12.39
N GLY A 147 6.64 -5.51 -11.91
CA GLY A 147 6.22 -5.32 -10.52
C GLY A 147 4.96 -6.12 -10.16
N PHE A 148 3.99 -6.23 -11.07
CA PHE A 148 2.81 -7.07 -10.85
C PHE A 148 3.19 -8.56 -10.76
N ILE A 149 4.21 -9.00 -11.51
CA ILE A 149 4.66 -10.38 -11.56
C ILE A 149 5.12 -10.85 -10.17
N TYR A 150 6.00 -10.11 -9.50
CA TYR A 150 6.66 -10.63 -8.30
C TYR A 150 6.36 -9.87 -6.99
N ASN A 151 5.75 -8.67 -7.03
CA ASN A 151 5.56 -7.89 -5.80
C ASN A 151 4.72 -8.62 -4.75
N THR A 152 3.67 -9.34 -5.14
CA THR A 152 2.85 -10.09 -4.17
C THR A 152 3.70 -11.11 -3.41
N PHE A 153 4.56 -11.85 -4.10
CA PHE A 153 5.48 -12.82 -3.49
C PHE A 153 6.57 -12.12 -2.68
N LEU A 154 7.34 -11.24 -3.32
CA LEU A 154 8.56 -10.63 -2.75
C LEU A 154 8.24 -9.78 -1.52
N VAL A 155 7.27 -8.88 -1.64
CA VAL A 155 6.88 -7.98 -0.56
C VAL A 155 6.25 -8.73 0.61
N SER A 156 5.40 -9.74 0.33
CA SER A 156 4.80 -10.55 1.39
C SER A 156 5.86 -11.36 2.14
N LEU A 157 6.79 -12.00 1.41
CA LEU A 157 7.89 -12.77 1.99
C LEU A 157 8.75 -11.90 2.92
N ILE A 158 9.23 -10.76 2.43
CA ILE A 158 10.05 -9.84 3.23
C ILE A 158 9.27 -9.34 4.44
N THR A 159 8.01 -8.96 4.27
CA THR A 159 7.19 -8.45 5.37
C THR A 159 6.99 -9.50 6.45
N VAL A 160 6.66 -10.73 6.07
CA VAL A 160 6.45 -11.83 7.03
C VAL A 160 7.73 -12.18 7.79
N LEU A 161 8.89 -12.10 7.14
CA LEU A 161 10.18 -12.37 7.80
C LEU A 161 10.63 -11.23 8.72
N LEU A 162 10.29 -9.97 8.40
CA LEU A 162 10.74 -8.80 9.16
C LEU A 162 9.74 -8.32 10.22
N ALA A 163 8.43 -8.46 10.01
CA ALA A 163 7.39 -8.01 10.95
C ALA A 163 7.14 -9.04 12.06
N THR A 164 8.04 -9.13 13.04
CA THR A 164 8.08 -10.23 13.99
C THR A 164 7.53 -9.94 15.39
N SER A 165 7.29 -8.65 15.74
CA SER A 165 6.85 -8.26 17.08
C SER A 165 5.73 -7.22 17.07
N TYR A 166 4.89 -7.27 18.11
CA TYR A 166 3.81 -6.29 18.32
C TYR A 166 4.35 -4.85 18.39
N LYS A 167 5.45 -4.64 19.13
CA LYS A 167 6.08 -3.32 19.30
C LYS A 167 6.50 -2.72 17.95
N GLN A 168 7.01 -3.55 17.06
CA GLN A 168 7.42 -3.15 15.71
C GLN A 168 6.20 -2.75 14.87
N ILE A 169 5.13 -3.56 14.88
CA ILE A 169 3.91 -3.26 14.11
C ILE A 169 3.24 -1.99 14.66
N SER A 170 3.12 -1.85 15.97
CA SER A 170 2.55 -0.65 16.60
C SER A 170 3.33 0.62 16.19
N ARG A 171 4.68 0.55 16.15
CA ARG A 171 5.53 1.65 15.66
C ARG A 171 5.34 1.92 14.18
N LEU A 172 5.16 0.87 13.36
CA LEU A 172 4.91 1.03 11.92
C LEU A 172 3.57 1.74 11.68
N ILE A 173 2.52 1.37 12.40
CA ILE A 173 1.22 2.05 12.32
C ILE A 173 1.31 3.50 12.82
N PHE A 174 2.09 3.76 13.87
CA PHE A 174 2.34 5.14 14.33
C PHE A 174 3.13 5.94 13.28
N LEU A 175 4.17 5.37 12.66
CA LEU A 175 4.87 5.97 11.53
C LEU A 175 3.90 6.27 10.38
N PHE A 176 3.04 5.32 10.05
CA PHE A 176 2.03 5.51 9.00
C PHE A 176 1.08 6.68 9.31
N SER A 177 0.74 6.91 10.58
CA SER A 177 -0.06 8.08 10.97
C SER A 177 0.65 9.41 10.68
N ILE A 178 1.96 9.47 10.91
CA ILE A 178 2.79 10.65 10.58
C ILE A 178 2.83 10.87 9.06
N LEU A 179 3.08 9.80 8.30
CA LEU A 179 3.10 9.87 6.84
C LEU A 179 1.75 10.29 6.27
N THR A 180 0.65 9.83 6.88
CA THR A 180 -0.71 10.26 6.54
C THR A 180 -0.89 11.75 6.78
N LEU A 181 -0.41 12.30 7.90
CA LEU A 181 -0.46 13.75 8.15
C LEU A 181 0.29 14.54 7.09
N ILE A 182 1.48 14.09 6.68
CA ILE A 182 2.25 14.71 5.58
C ILE A 182 1.42 14.71 4.29
N ALA A 183 0.78 13.60 3.96
CA ALA A 183 -0.07 13.51 2.78
C ALA A 183 -1.30 14.43 2.87
N ILE A 184 -1.93 14.52 4.04
CA ILE A 184 -3.05 15.44 4.30
C ILE A 184 -2.59 16.89 4.10
N LEU A 185 -1.48 17.29 4.72
CA LEU A 185 -0.92 18.64 4.60
C LEU A 185 -0.62 18.98 3.13
N LYS A 186 0.01 18.09 2.36
CA LYS A 186 0.26 18.32 0.93
C LYS A 186 -1.05 18.45 0.14
N GLY A 187 -2.08 17.64 0.44
CA GLY A 187 -3.40 17.77 -0.19
C GLY A 187 -4.10 19.08 0.15
N LEU A 188 -3.94 19.58 1.38
CA LEU A 188 -4.43 20.90 1.79
C LEU A 188 -3.66 22.03 1.11
N CYS A 189 -2.34 21.92 0.97
CA CYS A 189 -1.54 22.86 0.17
C CYS A 189 -2.05 22.93 -1.27
N GLN A 190 -2.29 21.78 -1.92
CA GLN A 190 -2.87 21.77 -3.27
C GLN A 190 -4.23 22.46 -3.33
N LYS A 191 -5.05 22.34 -2.27
CA LYS A 191 -6.38 22.97 -2.22
C LYS A 191 -6.33 24.48 -1.98
N PHE A 192 -5.50 24.95 -1.06
CA PHE A 192 -5.52 26.37 -0.61
C PHE A 192 -4.47 27.23 -1.30
N ILE A 193 -3.36 26.65 -1.74
CA ILE A 193 -2.26 27.35 -2.42
C ILE A 193 -2.29 27.06 -3.93
N GLY A 194 -2.67 25.82 -4.31
CA GLY A 194 -2.68 25.36 -5.69
C GLY A 194 -1.66 24.25 -5.95
N PHE A 195 -1.63 23.76 -7.19
CA PHE A 195 -0.61 22.81 -7.65
C PHE A 195 0.69 23.57 -7.95
N ASP A 196 1.82 22.99 -7.56
CA ASP A 196 3.10 23.52 -7.97
C ASP A 196 3.39 23.25 -9.46
N ALA A 197 4.43 23.88 -10.02
CA ALA A 197 4.74 23.78 -11.45
C ALA A 197 5.01 22.35 -11.90
N VAL A 198 5.64 21.52 -11.05
CA VAL A 198 5.95 20.12 -11.38
C VAL A 198 4.67 19.28 -11.39
N GLU A 199 3.80 19.46 -10.42
CA GLU A 199 2.49 18.78 -10.34
C GLU A 199 1.59 19.16 -11.51
N TYR A 200 1.55 20.46 -11.83
CA TYR A 200 0.75 20.99 -12.93
C TYR A 200 1.23 20.43 -14.28
N ASN A 201 2.54 20.47 -14.55
CA ASN A 201 3.11 19.94 -15.78
C ASN A 201 2.89 18.41 -15.89
N ALA A 202 3.15 17.64 -14.83
CA ALA A 202 2.90 16.20 -14.81
C ALA A 202 1.42 15.87 -15.08
N MET A 203 0.49 16.69 -14.57
CA MET A 203 -0.95 16.52 -14.82
C MET A 203 -1.32 16.83 -16.28
N MET A 204 -0.69 17.82 -16.90
CA MET A 204 -0.89 18.16 -18.31
C MET A 204 -0.32 17.10 -19.24
N GLU A 205 0.92 16.66 -19.02
CA GLU A 205 1.62 15.65 -19.81
C GLU A 205 0.93 14.27 -19.77
N SER A 206 0.45 13.87 -18.59
CA SER A 206 -0.28 12.60 -18.42
C SER A 206 -1.74 12.63 -18.88
N GLY A 207 -2.29 13.81 -19.23
CA GLY A 207 -3.70 13.98 -19.56
C GLY A 207 -4.65 13.91 -18.36
N MET A 208 -4.12 13.87 -17.13
CA MET A 208 -4.91 13.86 -15.88
C MET A 208 -5.77 15.12 -15.72
N TYR A 209 -5.40 16.25 -16.34
CA TYR A 209 -6.18 17.49 -16.30
C TYR A 209 -7.64 17.27 -16.70
N LYS A 210 -7.93 16.36 -17.65
CA LYS A 210 -9.29 16.02 -18.10
C LYS A 210 -10.19 15.47 -17.00
N THR A 211 -9.60 14.89 -15.96
CA THR A 211 -10.33 14.25 -14.85
C THR A 211 -10.13 14.96 -13.52
N HIS A 212 -9.12 15.82 -13.39
CA HIS A 212 -8.76 16.51 -12.16
C HIS A 212 -9.14 18.00 -12.17
N LEU A 213 -9.08 18.67 -13.32
CA LEU A 213 -9.51 20.07 -13.50
C LEU A 213 -10.87 20.11 -14.21
N LEU A 214 -11.92 19.72 -13.49
CA LEU A 214 -13.29 19.78 -14.02
C LEU A 214 -13.86 21.19 -13.81
N PRO A 215 -14.80 21.66 -14.66
CA PRO A 215 -15.34 23.03 -14.59
C PRO A 215 -15.93 23.40 -13.22
N GLN A 216 -16.41 22.42 -12.47
CA GLN A 216 -17.09 22.63 -11.18
C GLN A 216 -16.27 22.16 -9.97
N ILE A 217 -15.15 21.45 -10.18
CA ILE A 217 -14.36 20.88 -9.10
C ILE A 217 -12.93 20.59 -9.52
N THR A 218 -11.98 20.98 -8.68
CA THR A 218 -10.60 20.52 -8.73
C THR A 218 -10.46 19.30 -7.80
N ARG A 219 -9.87 18.23 -8.31
CA ARG A 219 -9.65 16.99 -7.58
C ARG A 219 -8.18 16.87 -7.19
N TYR A 220 -7.93 16.86 -5.89
CA TYR A 220 -6.58 16.87 -5.33
C TYR A 220 -6.07 15.45 -5.16
N PHE A 221 -4.78 15.21 -5.42
CA PHE A 221 -4.13 13.90 -5.40
C PHE A 221 -2.95 13.80 -4.42
N SER A 222 -2.55 14.93 -3.81
CA SER A 222 -1.46 14.97 -2.82
C SER A 222 -0.18 14.32 -3.36
N ILE A 223 0.40 13.38 -2.62
CA ILE A 223 1.59 12.60 -2.98
C ILE A 223 1.27 11.34 -3.81
N PHE A 224 0.00 11.04 -4.06
CA PHE A 224 -0.43 9.83 -4.75
C PHE A 224 -0.45 10.01 -6.28
N THR A 225 -0.68 8.92 -6.99
CA THR A 225 -0.74 8.90 -8.46
C THR A 225 -1.88 9.74 -8.99
N ASP A 226 -3.06 9.63 -8.37
CA ASP A 226 -4.28 10.31 -8.77
C ASP A 226 -5.23 10.54 -7.57
N ALA A 227 -6.30 11.30 -7.79
CA ALA A 227 -7.29 11.61 -6.76
C ALA A 227 -8.08 10.38 -6.27
N GLY A 228 -8.21 9.32 -7.09
CA GLY A 228 -8.85 8.06 -6.69
C GLY A 228 -8.02 7.29 -5.67
N ASN A 229 -6.72 7.22 -5.94
CA ASN A 229 -5.74 6.60 -5.06
C ASN A 229 -5.63 7.37 -3.73
N TYR A 230 -5.49 8.70 -3.78
CA TYR A 230 -5.46 9.54 -2.58
C TYR A 230 -6.74 9.40 -1.75
N GLY A 231 -7.92 9.54 -2.37
CA GLY A 231 -9.20 9.45 -1.68
C GLY A 231 -9.42 8.11 -1.00
N SER A 232 -9.09 7.01 -1.68
CA SER A 232 -9.24 5.66 -1.12
C SER A 232 -8.27 5.43 0.05
N ASN A 233 -7.03 5.92 -0.04
CA ASN A 233 -6.08 5.86 1.08
C ASN A 233 -6.55 6.71 2.27
N MET A 234 -7.13 7.87 2.03
CA MET A 234 -7.71 8.68 3.12
C MET A 234 -8.93 8.00 3.73
N GLY A 235 -9.76 7.31 2.96
CA GLY A 235 -10.82 6.45 3.48
C GLY A 235 -10.28 5.31 4.34
N PHE A 236 -9.19 4.67 3.91
CA PHE A 236 -8.48 3.62 4.66
C PHE A 236 -7.94 4.14 5.99
N THR A 237 -7.22 5.27 5.99
CA THR A 237 -6.65 5.86 7.20
C THR A 237 -7.72 6.39 8.15
N CYS A 238 -8.83 6.93 7.62
CA CYS A 238 -10.00 7.29 8.42
C CYS A 238 -10.53 6.09 9.20
N ALA A 239 -10.76 4.96 8.55
CA ALA A 239 -11.25 3.74 9.19
C ALA A 239 -10.22 3.14 10.16
N LEU A 240 -8.95 3.00 9.71
CA LEU A 240 -7.88 2.42 10.51
C LEU A 240 -7.68 3.18 11.83
N PHE A 241 -7.48 4.51 11.76
CA PHE A 241 -7.22 5.31 12.94
C PHE A 241 -8.49 5.59 13.77
N GLY A 242 -9.67 5.61 13.15
CA GLY A 242 -10.93 5.66 13.85
C GLY A 242 -11.13 4.43 14.74
N ILE A 243 -10.99 3.23 14.18
CA ILE A 243 -11.12 1.97 14.93
C ILE A 243 -9.98 1.82 15.96
N ALA A 244 -8.73 2.12 15.60
CA ALA A 244 -7.60 2.06 16.53
C ALA A 244 -7.79 3.04 17.71
N GLY A 245 -8.33 4.23 17.47
CA GLY A 245 -8.66 5.22 18.49
C GLY A 245 -9.72 4.76 19.48
N LEU A 246 -10.72 3.96 19.05
CA LEU A 246 -11.74 3.41 19.94
C LEU A 246 -11.14 2.56 21.05
N PHE A 247 -10.09 1.79 20.74
CA PHE A 247 -9.48 0.84 21.66
C PHE A 247 -8.21 1.36 22.35
N CYS A 248 -7.79 2.59 22.02
CA CYS A 248 -6.59 3.17 22.61
C CYS A 248 -6.81 3.52 24.08
N LYS A 249 -5.97 2.99 24.99
CA LYS A 249 -6.06 3.24 26.43
C LYS A 249 -5.55 4.64 26.82
N LYS A 250 -4.49 5.11 26.13
CA LYS A 250 -3.86 6.40 26.41
C LYS A 250 -4.67 7.54 25.79
N SER A 251 -5.21 8.43 26.62
CA SER A 251 -6.11 9.50 26.18
C SER A 251 -5.48 10.40 25.11
N SER A 252 -4.23 10.81 25.26
CA SER A 252 -3.52 11.65 24.26
C SER A 252 -3.39 10.96 22.89
N LEU A 253 -3.09 9.68 22.86
CA LEU A 253 -2.99 8.91 21.63
C LEU A 253 -4.37 8.65 21.01
N LYS A 254 -5.40 8.48 21.84
CA LYS A 254 -6.79 8.36 21.41
C LYS A 254 -7.25 9.61 20.67
N VAL A 255 -7.04 10.78 21.26
CA VAL A 255 -7.37 12.07 20.63
C VAL A 255 -6.58 12.25 19.34
N TYR A 256 -5.28 11.95 19.35
CA TYR A 256 -4.43 12.01 18.15
C TYR A 256 -4.98 11.14 17.00
N TYR A 257 -5.35 9.89 17.26
CA TYR A 257 -5.89 9.00 16.22
C TYR A 257 -7.25 9.45 15.70
N PHE A 258 -8.13 9.94 16.56
CA PHE A 258 -9.41 10.50 16.12
C PHE A 258 -9.22 11.78 15.29
N SER A 259 -8.25 12.63 15.65
CA SER A 259 -7.91 13.81 14.82
C SER A 259 -7.43 13.41 13.43
N ILE A 260 -6.54 12.41 13.33
CA ILE A 260 -6.11 11.89 12.02
C ILE A 260 -7.29 11.31 11.25
N SER A 261 -8.16 10.54 11.90
CA SER A 261 -9.34 9.95 11.27
C SER A 261 -10.27 11.05 10.70
N ALA A 262 -10.54 12.10 11.46
CA ALA A 262 -11.35 13.23 11.01
C ALA A 262 -10.70 14.01 9.85
N LEU A 263 -9.40 14.30 9.94
CA LEU A 263 -8.66 14.97 8.89
C LEU A 263 -8.58 14.11 7.61
N SER A 264 -8.43 12.79 7.75
CA SER A 264 -8.45 11.85 6.63
C SER A 264 -9.83 11.82 5.96
N LEU A 265 -10.90 11.82 6.74
CA LEU A 265 -12.26 11.90 6.21
C LEU A 265 -12.47 13.18 5.40
N TYR A 266 -12.04 14.33 5.93
CA TYR A 266 -12.09 15.59 5.18
C TYR A 266 -11.26 15.53 3.90
N SER A 267 -10.03 14.99 3.97
CA SER A 267 -9.15 14.83 2.81
C SER A 267 -9.73 13.89 1.75
N MET A 268 -10.42 12.83 2.17
CA MET A 268 -11.15 11.95 1.26
C MET A 268 -12.22 12.74 0.47
N PHE A 269 -12.97 13.60 1.14
CA PHE A 269 -14.01 14.39 0.46
C PHE A 269 -13.43 15.37 -0.56
N ILE A 270 -12.33 16.06 -0.26
CA ILE A 270 -11.74 17.04 -1.20
C ILE A 270 -11.17 16.40 -2.48
N THR A 271 -10.94 15.07 -2.51
CA THR A 271 -10.56 14.38 -3.75
C THR A 271 -11.70 14.29 -4.76
N GLY A 272 -12.94 14.47 -4.34
CA GLY A 272 -14.13 14.28 -5.17
C GLY A 272 -14.28 12.84 -5.69
N THR A 273 -13.62 11.85 -5.07
CA THR A 273 -13.63 10.46 -5.51
C THR A 273 -14.78 9.70 -4.87
N ARG A 274 -15.83 9.42 -5.63
CA ARG A 274 -17.04 8.76 -5.14
C ARG A 274 -16.79 7.35 -4.61
N GLY A 275 -15.94 6.58 -5.29
CA GLY A 275 -15.59 5.22 -4.87
C GLY A 275 -14.84 5.16 -3.53
N ALA A 276 -14.24 6.27 -3.08
CA ALA A 276 -13.52 6.31 -1.82
C ALA A 276 -14.45 6.18 -0.59
N ILE A 277 -15.70 6.62 -0.68
CA ILE A 277 -16.67 6.50 0.43
C ILE A 277 -17.01 5.05 0.78
N VAL A 278 -16.81 4.15 -0.18
CA VAL A 278 -17.00 2.71 0.04
C VAL A 278 -15.99 2.16 1.05
N VAL A 279 -14.81 2.78 1.18
CA VAL A 279 -13.77 2.31 2.10
C VAL A 279 -14.21 2.38 3.56
N PRO A 280 -14.56 3.54 4.13
CA PRO A 280 -15.00 3.60 5.52
C PRO A 280 -16.31 2.84 5.75
N LEU A 281 -17.25 2.81 4.80
CA LEU A 281 -18.50 2.04 4.93
C LEU A 281 -18.22 0.52 4.95
N GLY A 282 -17.42 0.01 4.06
CA GLY A 282 -17.01 -1.40 4.07
C GLY A 282 -16.22 -1.76 5.33
N SER A 283 -15.35 -0.86 5.79
CA SER A 283 -14.61 -1.05 7.04
C SER A 283 -15.53 -1.15 8.26
N LEU A 284 -16.56 -0.31 8.35
CA LEU A 284 -17.56 -0.37 9.41
C LEU A 284 -18.38 -1.67 9.35
N LEU A 285 -18.73 -2.13 8.16
CA LEU A 285 -19.44 -3.39 7.96
C LEU A 285 -18.62 -4.58 8.50
N LEU A 286 -17.34 -4.68 8.13
CA LEU A 286 -16.48 -5.76 8.63
C LEU A 286 -16.20 -5.61 10.14
N PHE A 287 -16.04 -4.38 10.64
CA PHE A 287 -15.86 -4.11 12.05
C PHE A 287 -17.07 -4.58 12.86
N ALA A 288 -18.29 -4.28 12.41
CA ALA A 288 -19.53 -4.77 13.02
C ALA A 288 -19.52 -6.30 13.13
N PHE A 289 -19.06 -7.00 12.10
CA PHE A 289 -19.00 -8.45 12.06
C PHE A 289 -17.92 -9.04 13.00
N ILE A 290 -16.70 -8.48 13.00
CA ILE A 290 -15.56 -9.02 13.77
C ILE A 290 -15.66 -8.69 15.27
N SER A 291 -16.25 -7.54 15.65
CA SER A 291 -16.20 -7.02 17.01
C SER A 291 -16.83 -7.95 18.07
N LYS A 292 -17.75 -8.83 17.66
CA LYS A 292 -18.55 -9.71 18.54
C LYS A 292 -19.25 -8.98 19.70
N ASN A 293 -19.22 -7.65 19.69
CA ASN A 293 -19.83 -6.80 20.71
C ASN A 293 -21.09 -6.17 20.11
N ILE A 294 -22.24 -6.60 20.62
CA ILE A 294 -23.55 -6.18 20.11
C ILE A 294 -23.74 -4.65 20.14
N LYS A 295 -23.20 -3.97 21.16
CA LYS A 295 -23.28 -2.50 21.27
C LYS A 295 -22.46 -1.81 20.16
N LEU A 296 -21.23 -2.26 19.94
CA LEU A 296 -20.37 -1.74 18.86
C LEU A 296 -20.94 -2.10 17.47
N MET A 297 -21.47 -3.30 17.34
CA MET A 297 -22.13 -3.75 16.13
C MET A 297 -23.35 -2.91 15.80
N SER A 298 -24.21 -2.65 16.80
CA SER A 298 -25.39 -1.78 16.63
C SER A 298 -24.98 -0.34 16.32
N ALA A 299 -23.96 0.20 17.00
CA ALA A 299 -23.48 1.56 16.76
C ALA A 299 -22.89 1.70 15.33
N ALA A 300 -22.10 0.72 14.87
CA ALA A 300 -21.56 0.70 13.51
C ALA A 300 -22.68 0.58 12.46
N ALA A 301 -23.67 -0.28 12.70
CA ALA A 301 -24.82 -0.45 11.82
C ALA A 301 -25.66 0.83 11.74
N VAL A 302 -25.99 1.44 12.88
CA VAL A 302 -26.72 2.72 12.93
C VAL A 302 -25.94 3.82 12.23
N GLY A 303 -24.63 3.96 12.51
CA GLY A 303 -23.77 4.92 11.83
C GLY A 303 -23.73 4.72 10.31
N GLY A 304 -23.59 3.48 9.84
CA GLY A 304 -23.65 3.14 8.42
C GLY A 304 -25.01 3.47 7.78
N ILE A 305 -26.10 3.14 8.44
CA ILE A 305 -27.47 3.49 8.01
C ILE A 305 -27.66 5.01 7.95
N CYS A 306 -27.22 5.75 8.99
CA CYS A 306 -27.30 7.21 8.99
C CYS A 306 -26.53 7.83 7.81
N ILE A 307 -25.32 7.36 7.53
CA ILE A 307 -24.52 7.81 6.38
C ILE A 307 -25.26 7.48 5.06
N TYR A 308 -25.78 6.26 4.94
CA TYR A 308 -26.53 5.85 3.76
C TYR A 308 -27.78 6.73 3.56
N VAL A 309 -28.59 6.91 4.61
CA VAL A 309 -29.80 7.75 4.57
C VAL A 309 -29.44 9.20 4.23
N PHE A 310 -28.39 9.75 4.85
CA PHE A 310 -27.92 11.11 4.55
C PHE A 310 -27.60 11.30 3.07
N PHE A 311 -26.81 10.39 2.46
CA PHE A 311 -26.44 10.54 1.08
C PHE A 311 -27.53 10.10 0.07
N ALA A 312 -28.32 9.07 0.38
CA ALA A 312 -29.33 8.53 -0.54
C ALA A 312 -30.64 9.32 -0.54
N PHE A 313 -31.10 9.79 0.62
CA PHE A 313 -32.46 10.29 0.80
C PHE A 313 -32.57 11.76 1.25
N THR A 314 -31.51 12.37 1.78
CA THR A 314 -31.58 13.78 2.19
C THR A 314 -31.06 14.73 1.09
N TYR A 315 -31.39 16.02 1.19
CA TYR A 315 -30.89 17.09 0.34
C TYR A 315 -30.01 18.09 1.11
N VAL A 316 -29.66 17.78 2.37
CA VAL A 316 -28.84 18.64 3.22
C VAL A 316 -27.44 18.84 2.60
N GLY A 317 -27.04 20.10 2.39
CA GLY A 317 -25.75 20.45 1.78
C GLY A 317 -25.69 20.28 0.25
N GLU A 318 -26.83 20.27 -0.45
CA GLU A 318 -26.90 20.13 -1.92
C GLU A 318 -26.28 21.32 -2.65
N SER A 319 -26.20 22.50 -2.03
CA SER A 319 -25.45 23.65 -2.50
C SER A 319 -23.94 23.36 -2.61
N ASN A 320 -23.42 22.45 -1.78
CA ASN A 320 -22.04 22.04 -1.85
C ASN A 320 -21.85 20.96 -2.94
N TYR A 321 -21.12 21.31 -3.99
CA TYR A 321 -20.86 20.41 -5.12
C TYR A 321 -20.22 19.07 -4.69
N MET A 322 -19.34 19.08 -3.70
CA MET A 322 -18.70 17.86 -3.18
C MET A 322 -19.72 16.87 -2.59
N ILE A 323 -20.63 17.37 -1.74
CA ILE A 323 -21.68 16.55 -1.14
C ILE A 323 -22.59 16.01 -2.23
N ARG A 324 -23.03 16.89 -3.16
CA ARG A 324 -23.85 16.50 -4.30
C ARG A 324 -23.18 15.41 -5.16
N ARG A 325 -21.87 15.55 -5.42
CA ARG A 325 -21.09 14.54 -6.14
C ARG A 325 -21.02 13.21 -5.39
N MET A 326 -20.82 13.21 -4.06
CA MET A 326 -20.82 11.97 -3.27
C MET A 326 -22.19 11.26 -3.27
N ARG A 327 -23.30 12.00 -3.32
CA ARG A 327 -24.65 11.43 -3.44
C ARG A 327 -24.86 10.59 -4.69
N THR A 328 -24.20 10.90 -5.80
CA THR A 328 -24.33 10.12 -7.04
C THR A 328 -23.79 8.70 -6.86
N ALA A 329 -22.88 8.45 -5.91
CA ALA A 329 -22.41 7.10 -5.57
C ALA A 329 -23.54 6.19 -5.06
N PHE A 330 -24.57 6.77 -4.42
CA PHE A 330 -25.73 6.05 -3.88
C PHE A 330 -26.90 5.95 -4.87
N ARG A 331 -26.75 6.50 -6.08
CA ARG A 331 -27.75 6.47 -7.18
C ARG A 331 -27.09 6.00 -8.49
N PRO A 332 -26.59 4.75 -8.56
CA PRO A 332 -25.76 4.27 -9.67
C PRO A 332 -26.46 4.34 -11.03
N ASN A 333 -27.78 4.15 -11.08
CA ASN A 333 -28.56 4.20 -12.32
C ASN A 333 -28.63 5.62 -12.94
N LYS A 334 -28.31 6.68 -12.20
CA LYS A 334 -28.24 8.06 -12.66
C LYS A 334 -26.80 8.55 -12.83
N ASP A 335 -25.81 7.70 -12.56
CA ASP A 335 -24.40 8.06 -12.66
C ASP A 335 -23.85 7.70 -14.04
N ALA A 336 -23.64 8.73 -14.87
CA ALA A 336 -23.10 8.57 -16.23
C ALA A 336 -21.76 7.79 -16.24
N SER A 337 -20.85 8.02 -15.26
CA SER A 337 -19.60 7.29 -15.19
C SER A 337 -19.78 5.81 -14.87
N TYR A 338 -20.76 5.47 -14.03
CA TYR A 338 -21.08 4.07 -13.73
C TYR A 338 -21.63 3.36 -14.96
N LEU A 339 -22.53 4.02 -15.69
CA LEU A 339 -23.13 3.47 -16.91
C LEU A 339 -22.08 3.22 -18.00
N VAL A 340 -21.15 4.18 -18.20
CA VAL A 340 -20.02 4.03 -19.13
C VAL A 340 -19.13 2.84 -18.73
N ARG A 341 -18.80 2.71 -17.44
CA ARG A 341 -18.02 1.55 -16.94
C ARG A 341 -18.71 0.22 -17.22
N LYS A 342 -20.01 0.14 -16.93
CA LYS A 342 -20.81 -1.07 -17.20
C LYS A 342 -20.81 -1.42 -18.68
N GLN A 343 -20.95 -0.43 -19.56
CA GLN A 343 -20.88 -0.63 -21.01
C GLN A 343 -19.48 -1.09 -21.45
N ASN A 344 -18.41 -0.48 -20.91
CA ASN A 344 -17.03 -0.87 -21.18
C ASN A 344 -16.75 -2.31 -20.72
N GLN A 345 -17.21 -2.69 -19.52
CA GLN A 345 -17.09 -4.05 -19.02
C GLN A 345 -17.83 -5.06 -19.91
N LYS A 346 -18.99 -4.72 -20.45
CA LYS A 346 -19.73 -5.58 -21.40
C LYS A 346 -18.93 -5.78 -22.69
N LYS A 347 -18.37 -4.71 -23.27
CA LYS A 347 -17.50 -4.80 -24.47
C LYS A 347 -16.27 -5.66 -24.21
N LEU A 348 -15.62 -5.48 -23.05
CA LEU A 348 -14.47 -6.30 -22.66
C LEU A 348 -14.85 -7.77 -22.46
N ALA A 349 -16.03 -8.07 -21.88
CA ALA A 349 -16.51 -9.42 -21.68
C ALA A 349 -16.75 -10.16 -23.01
N GLU A 350 -17.32 -9.47 -23.99
CA GLU A 350 -17.51 -10.02 -25.35
C GLU A 350 -16.15 -10.27 -26.02
N TYR A 351 -15.21 -9.34 -25.92
CA TYR A 351 -13.89 -9.45 -26.51
C TYR A 351 -13.02 -10.54 -25.88
N LEU A 352 -13.09 -10.69 -24.54
CA LEU A 352 -12.28 -11.65 -23.78
C LEU A 352 -12.93 -13.03 -23.66
N ARG A 353 -14.10 -13.26 -24.24
CA ARG A 353 -14.87 -14.51 -24.10
C ARG A 353 -14.04 -15.76 -24.44
N ASN A 354 -13.22 -15.67 -25.49
CA ASN A 354 -12.36 -16.78 -25.95
C ASN A 354 -10.89 -16.63 -25.52
N LYS A 355 -10.60 -15.75 -24.54
CA LYS A 355 -9.25 -15.48 -24.04
C LYS A 355 -9.18 -15.73 -22.52
N PRO A 356 -9.15 -16.99 -22.08
CA PRO A 356 -9.15 -17.32 -20.65
C PRO A 356 -7.95 -16.78 -19.88
N PHE A 357 -6.83 -16.52 -20.58
CA PHE A 357 -5.60 -15.94 -20.05
C PHE A 357 -5.49 -14.42 -20.29
N GLY A 358 -6.55 -13.78 -20.79
CA GLY A 358 -6.58 -12.34 -21.06
C GLY A 358 -5.83 -11.93 -22.33
N GLU A 359 -5.49 -10.64 -22.39
CA GLU A 359 -4.76 -10.06 -23.53
C GLU A 359 -3.25 -10.12 -23.35
N GLY A 360 -2.77 -10.34 -22.12
CA GLY A 360 -1.38 -10.31 -21.71
C GLY A 360 -1.08 -9.14 -20.76
N LEU A 361 -0.08 -9.35 -19.91
CA LEU A 361 0.32 -8.37 -18.89
C LEU A 361 0.71 -7.03 -19.51
N GLY A 362 0.25 -5.95 -18.88
CA GLY A 362 0.54 -4.58 -19.31
C GLY A 362 -0.23 -4.10 -20.54
N LEU A 363 -1.18 -4.89 -21.05
CA LEU A 363 -1.98 -4.56 -22.24
C LEU A 363 -3.41 -4.12 -21.87
N GLY A 364 -3.67 -3.82 -20.62
CA GLY A 364 -4.94 -3.28 -20.12
C GLY A 364 -4.89 -1.77 -19.91
N GLY A 365 -5.93 -1.05 -20.43
CA GLY A 365 -6.12 0.38 -20.21
C GLY A 365 -5.40 1.29 -21.20
N VAL A 366 -5.80 2.57 -21.15
CA VAL A 366 -5.33 3.59 -22.12
C VAL A 366 -3.82 3.85 -22.04
N GLU A 367 -3.20 3.60 -20.90
CA GLU A 367 -1.76 3.74 -20.70
C GLU A 367 -0.96 2.72 -21.53
N ALA A 368 -1.58 1.59 -21.85
CA ALA A 368 -0.98 0.53 -22.64
C ALA A 368 -0.97 0.79 -24.16
N ARG A 369 -1.54 1.89 -24.63
CA ARG A 369 -1.56 2.28 -26.07
C ARG A 369 -0.17 2.37 -26.67
N ARG A 370 0.85 2.68 -25.87
CA ARG A 370 2.25 2.73 -26.33
C ARG A 370 2.79 1.37 -26.77
N PHE A 371 2.17 0.26 -26.34
CA PHE A 371 2.54 -1.10 -26.71
C PHE A 371 1.68 -1.66 -27.85
N GLY A 372 0.78 -0.86 -28.42
CA GLY A 372 -0.06 -1.23 -29.54
C GLY A 372 -1.53 -0.81 -29.36
N SER A 373 -2.23 -0.71 -30.48
CA SER A 373 -3.66 -0.36 -30.51
C SER A 373 -4.51 -1.62 -30.49
N ARG A 374 -5.20 -1.88 -29.39
CA ARG A 374 -6.11 -3.01 -29.18
C ARG A 374 -7.38 -2.51 -28.50
N LEU A 375 -8.45 -3.31 -28.51
CA LEU A 375 -9.67 -2.92 -27.79
C LEU A 375 -9.38 -2.66 -26.30
N THR A 376 -8.57 -3.52 -25.68
CA THR A 376 -8.18 -3.40 -24.27
C THR A 376 -7.37 -2.14 -23.95
N THR A 377 -6.61 -1.62 -24.91
CA THR A 377 -5.83 -0.39 -24.76
C THR A 377 -6.64 0.88 -25.10
N THR A 378 -7.85 0.75 -25.62
CA THR A 378 -8.76 1.87 -25.90
C THR A 378 -9.71 2.16 -24.75
N ILE A 379 -9.97 1.17 -23.89
CA ILE A 379 -10.90 1.26 -22.77
C ILE A 379 -10.12 1.60 -21.48
N PRO A 380 -10.50 2.68 -20.74
CA PRO A 380 -9.87 3.01 -19.47
C PRO A 380 -10.05 1.90 -18.41
N ASN A 381 -9.00 1.61 -17.64
CA ASN A 381 -9.05 0.71 -16.49
C ASN A 381 -9.47 1.48 -15.24
N ASP A 382 -10.77 1.62 -15.02
CA ASP A 382 -11.32 2.30 -13.85
C ASP A 382 -11.47 1.38 -12.61
N SER A 383 -11.02 0.12 -12.72
CA SER A 383 -11.12 -0.89 -11.67
C SER A 383 -9.85 -1.74 -11.64
N THR A 384 -9.32 -1.98 -10.44
CA THR A 384 -8.22 -2.94 -10.26
C THR A 384 -8.57 -4.33 -10.80
N TYR A 385 -9.79 -4.79 -10.51
CA TYR A 385 -10.22 -6.13 -10.92
C TYR A 385 -10.42 -6.25 -12.42
N VAL A 386 -10.98 -5.23 -13.07
CA VAL A 386 -11.13 -5.19 -14.52
C VAL A 386 -9.77 -5.16 -15.20
N LYS A 387 -8.82 -4.39 -14.68
CA LYS A 387 -7.45 -4.37 -15.20
C LYS A 387 -6.82 -5.76 -15.15
N ILE A 388 -6.83 -6.40 -13.97
CA ILE A 388 -6.25 -7.73 -13.79
C ILE A 388 -6.96 -8.75 -14.71
N TRP A 389 -8.29 -8.72 -14.76
CA TRP A 389 -9.06 -9.59 -15.66
C TRP A 389 -8.70 -9.37 -17.14
N THR A 390 -8.56 -8.13 -17.56
CA THR A 390 -8.19 -7.80 -18.94
C THR A 390 -6.79 -8.33 -19.29
N GLU A 391 -5.84 -8.18 -18.36
CA GLU A 391 -4.45 -8.54 -18.59
C GLU A 391 -4.17 -10.04 -18.41
N THR A 392 -4.81 -10.69 -17.44
CA THR A 392 -4.52 -12.08 -17.03
C THR A 392 -5.72 -13.04 -17.18
N GLY A 393 -6.80 -12.57 -17.79
CA GLY A 393 -8.01 -13.36 -18.03
C GLY A 393 -8.73 -13.78 -16.75
N VAL A 394 -9.66 -14.72 -16.96
CA VAL A 394 -10.49 -15.29 -15.88
C VAL A 394 -9.62 -16.08 -14.89
N VAL A 395 -8.60 -16.77 -15.37
CA VAL A 395 -7.70 -17.58 -14.53
C VAL A 395 -6.92 -16.68 -13.57
N GLY A 396 -6.30 -15.61 -14.08
CA GLY A 396 -5.49 -14.72 -13.25
C GLY A 396 -6.31 -13.92 -12.25
N ILE A 397 -7.50 -13.42 -12.63
CA ILE A 397 -8.37 -12.70 -11.69
C ILE A 397 -8.89 -13.61 -10.57
N LEU A 398 -9.26 -14.86 -10.86
CA LEU A 398 -9.69 -15.81 -9.83
C LEU A 398 -8.54 -16.13 -8.88
N LEU A 399 -7.33 -16.38 -9.40
CA LEU A 399 -6.15 -16.61 -8.59
C LEU A 399 -5.86 -15.39 -7.69
N TYR A 400 -5.89 -14.19 -8.24
CA TYR A 400 -5.70 -12.95 -7.49
C TYR A 400 -6.73 -12.79 -6.35
N LEU A 401 -8.00 -13.00 -6.66
CA LEU A 401 -9.08 -12.89 -5.67
C LEU A 401 -8.94 -13.96 -4.57
N LEU A 402 -8.62 -15.20 -4.92
CA LEU A 402 -8.39 -16.27 -3.94
C LEU A 402 -7.23 -15.94 -3.00
N ILE A 403 -6.14 -15.38 -3.49
CA ILE A 403 -4.99 -15.00 -2.68
C ILE A 403 -5.34 -13.86 -1.73
N TYR A 404 -5.86 -12.77 -2.24
CA TYR A 404 -6.10 -11.56 -1.45
C TYR A 404 -7.29 -11.71 -0.49
N ALA A 405 -8.43 -12.23 -0.98
CA ALA A 405 -9.59 -12.50 -0.13
C ALA A 405 -9.32 -13.63 0.85
N GLY A 406 -8.66 -14.71 0.42
CA GLY A 406 -8.27 -15.81 1.29
C GLY A 406 -7.32 -15.36 2.41
N SER A 407 -6.36 -14.48 2.10
CA SER A 407 -5.46 -13.90 3.10
C SER A 407 -6.21 -13.04 4.11
N LEU A 408 -7.12 -12.19 3.65
CA LEU A 408 -7.95 -11.37 4.54
C LEU A 408 -8.86 -12.24 5.41
N LEU A 409 -9.54 -13.23 4.84
CA LEU A 409 -10.40 -14.16 5.58
C LEU A 409 -9.63 -14.95 6.63
N TRP A 410 -8.42 -15.42 6.29
CA TRP A 410 -7.54 -16.07 7.26
C TRP A 410 -7.14 -15.12 8.39
N GLY A 411 -6.79 -13.86 8.06
CA GLY A 411 -6.50 -12.82 9.05
C GLY A 411 -7.71 -12.58 9.99
N CYS A 412 -8.91 -12.44 9.44
CA CYS A 412 -10.14 -12.29 10.21
C CYS A 412 -10.42 -13.51 11.11
N TYR A 413 -10.23 -14.73 10.60
CA TYR A 413 -10.34 -15.95 11.39
C TYR A 413 -9.37 -15.95 12.58
N CYS A 414 -8.11 -15.59 12.34
CA CYS A 414 -7.13 -15.48 13.41
C CYS A 414 -7.51 -14.44 14.46
N ILE A 415 -7.97 -13.25 14.03
CA ILE A 415 -8.41 -12.18 14.92
C ILE A 415 -9.57 -12.65 15.80
N MET A 416 -10.54 -13.34 15.23
CA MET A 416 -11.76 -13.76 15.93
C MET A 416 -11.55 -14.94 16.87
N PHE A 417 -10.65 -15.87 16.54
CA PHE A 417 -10.58 -17.16 17.22
C PHE A 417 -9.21 -17.57 17.76
N LYS A 418 -8.12 -16.96 17.31
CA LYS A 418 -6.76 -17.39 17.68
C LYS A 418 -6.01 -16.37 18.52
N ILE A 419 -6.19 -15.07 18.29
CA ILE A 419 -5.45 -14.00 18.96
C ILE A 419 -6.09 -13.70 20.32
N ARG A 420 -5.29 -13.84 21.39
CA ARG A 420 -5.70 -13.64 22.78
C ARG A 420 -5.36 -12.27 23.34
N ASN A 421 -4.24 -11.67 22.85
CA ASN A 421 -3.80 -10.36 23.31
C ASN A 421 -4.72 -9.30 22.73
N ASP A 422 -5.43 -8.56 23.61
CA ASP A 422 -6.44 -7.57 23.21
C ASP A 422 -5.84 -6.43 22.39
N GLU A 423 -4.66 -5.92 22.76
CA GLU A 423 -4.05 -4.79 22.07
C GLU A 423 -3.65 -5.16 20.63
N LEU A 424 -3.07 -6.34 20.45
CA LEU A 424 -2.76 -6.88 19.12
C LEU A 424 -4.04 -7.14 18.33
N ARG A 425 -5.05 -7.75 18.95
CA ARG A 425 -6.33 -8.04 18.31
C ARG A 425 -7.00 -6.77 17.79
N HIS A 426 -7.09 -5.71 18.60
CA HIS A 426 -7.69 -4.45 18.19
C HIS A 426 -6.94 -3.78 17.05
N LEU A 427 -5.60 -3.78 17.09
CA LEU A 427 -4.78 -3.19 16.03
C LEU A 427 -4.97 -3.94 14.70
N LEU A 428 -4.94 -5.28 14.74
CA LEU A 428 -5.15 -6.10 13.55
C LEU A 428 -6.61 -6.03 13.05
N THR A 429 -7.59 -5.87 13.94
CA THR A 429 -8.99 -5.61 13.55
C THR A 429 -9.10 -4.31 12.76
N ALA A 430 -8.50 -3.22 13.25
CA ALA A 430 -8.51 -1.94 12.55
C ALA A 430 -7.87 -2.05 11.15
N LEU A 431 -6.77 -2.79 11.07
CA LEU A 431 -6.05 -3.03 9.80
C LEU A 431 -6.89 -3.88 8.83
N ALA A 432 -7.45 -5.00 9.30
CA ALA A 432 -8.27 -5.89 8.47
C ALA A 432 -9.53 -5.19 7.93
N CYS A 433 -10.20 -4.38 8.77
CA CYS A 433 -11.36 -3.60 8.37
C CYS A 433 -11.00 -2.60 7.26
N GLY A 434 -9.90 -1.86 7.44
CA GLY A 434 -9.43 -0.93 6.41
C GLY A 434 -9.09 -1.63 5.09
N ILE A 435 -8.39 -2.76 5.13
CA ILE A 435 -8.06 -3.56 3.93
C ILE A 435 -9.33 -4.02 3.22
N PHE A 436 -10.33 -4.51 3.95
CA PHE A 436 -11.60 -4.93 3.37
C PHE A 436 -12.28 -3.78 2.64
N GLY A 437 -12.37 -2.60 3.27
CA GLY A 437 -12.91 -1.40 2.63
C GLY A 437 -12.17 -1.02 1.34
N MET A 438 -10.82 -1.11 1.35
CA MET A 438 -10.01 -0.90 0.16
C MET A 438 -10.30 -1.93 -0.94
N MET A 439 -10.44 -3.21 -0.60
CA MET A 439 -10.79 -4.25 -1.57
C MET A 439 -12.15 -3.99 -2.22
N LEU A 440 -13.15 -3.53 -1.47
CA LEU A 440 -14.44 -3.14 -2.04
C LEU A 440 -14.31 -1.92 -2.97
N SER A 441 -13.55 -0.89 -2.55
CA SER A 441 -13.33 0.32 -3.35
C SER A 441 -12.54 0.05 -4.64
N ALA A 442 -11.72 -0.99 -4.67
CA ALA A 442 -10.91 -1.41 -5.83
C ALA A 442 -11.76 -1.83 -7.05
N TYR A 443 -13.05 -2.13 -6.84
CA TYR A 443 -13.99 -2.31 -7.94
C TYR A 443 -14.23 -1.02 -8.75
N GLY A 444 -14.15 0.14 -8.11
CA GLY A 444 -14.35 1.44 -8.75
C GLY A 444 -13.07 2.26 -8.95
N ASN A 445 -11.90 1.73 -8.59
CA ASN A 445 -10.62 2.44 -8.67
C ASN A 445 -9.47 1.44 -8.90
N ALA A 446 -8.51 1.80 -9.75
CA ALA A 446 -7.41 0.91 -10.16
C ALA A 446 -6.12 1.14 -9.33
N PHE A 447 -6.20 1.24 -8.00
CA PHE A 447 -5.07 1.66 -7.17
C PHE A 447 -4.19 0.52 -6.63
N PHE A 448 -4.64 -0.75 -6.62
CA PHE A 448 -3.80 -1.86 -6.12
C PHE A 448 -2.61 -2.19 -7.03
N THR A 449 -2.63 -1.71 -8.25
CA THR A 449 -1.48 -1.81 -9.18
C THR A 449 -0.62 -0.54 -9.18
N GLN A 450 -0.89 0.42 -8.27
CA GLN A 450 -0.23 1.72 -8.21
C GLN A 450 0.55 1.89 -6.91
N PHE A 451 1.63 2.69 -6.96
CA PHE A 451 2.30 3.17 -5.76
C PHE A 451 1.49 4.27 -5.06
N PRO A 452 1.57 4.38 -3.75
CA PRO A 452 2.20 3.45 -2.79
C PRO A 452 1.27 2.27 -2.42
N THR A 453 0.01 2.29 -2.88
CA THR A 453 -1.11 1.52 -2.33
C THR A 453 -0.94 0.02 -2.52
N GLY A 454 -0.53 -0.43 -3.72
CA GLY A 454 -0.38 -1.85 -3.99
C GLY A 454 0.59 -2.54 -3.03
N ILE A 455 1.81 -2.01 -2.91
CA ILE A 455 2.84 -2.54 -2.02
C ILE A 455 2.41 -2.43 -0.55
N MET A 456 1.84 -1.29 -0.15
CA MET A 456 1.37 -1.06 1.22
C MET A 456 0.29 -2.08 1.62
N MET A 457 -0.65 -2.41 0.73
CA MET A 457 -1.68 -3.42 1.01
C MET A 457 -1.10 -4.82 1.16
N ILE A 458 -0.10 -5.20 0.34
CA ILE A 458 0.60 -6.48 0.49
C ILE A 458 1.34 -6.53 1.83
N MET A 459 2.03 -5.45 2.23
CA MET A 459 2.68 -5.36 3.54
C MET A 459 1.68 -5.54 4.68
N PHE A 460 0.53 -4.89 4.64
CA PHE A 460 -0.49 -4.99 5.66
C PHE A 460 -1.13 -6.38 5.73
N LEU A 461 -1.37 -7.02 4.59
CA LEU A 461 -1.80 -8.42 4.55
C LEU A 461 -0.73 -9.35 5.13
N GLY A 462 0.56 -9.12 4.83
CA GLY A 462 1.67 -9.86 5.41
C GLY A 462 1.73 -9.73 6.94
N ILE A 463 1.44 -8.56 7.49
CA ILE A 463 1.30 -8.34 8.93
C ILE A 463 0.13 -9.14 9.51
N LEU A 464 -1.01 -9.20 8.83
CA LEU A 464 -2.15 -10.03 9.25
C LEU A 464 -1.79 -11.52 9.29
N MET A 465 -1.00 -12.01 8.32
CA MET A 465 -0.53 -13.41 8.32
C MET A 465 0.32 -13.74 9.54
N ASN A 466 1.05 -12.77 10.07
CA ASN A 466 1.90 -12.94 11.26
C ASN A 466 1.13 -12.79 12.59
N GLY A 467 -0.13 -12.37 12.57
CA GLY A 467 -0.89 -12.06 13.79
C GLY A 467 -0.85 -13.18 14.85
N LYS A 468 -1.13 -14.42 14.45
CA LYS A 468 -1.09 -15.58 15.35
C LYS A 468 0.29 -15.79 15.98
N TYR A 469 1.35 -15.71 15.20
CA TYR A 469 2.72 -15.93 15.69
C TYR A 469 3.20 -14.82 16.63
N ILE A 470 2.73 -13.60 16.41
CA ILE A 470 3.05 -12.46 17.28
C ILE A 470 2.33 -12.62 18.62
N ASP A 471 1.09 -13.12 18.63
CA ASP A 471 0.34 -13.42 19.84
C ASP A 471 1.00 -14.52 20.67
N GLU A 472 1.42 -15.60 20.02
CA GLU A 472 2.17 -16.69 20.67
C GLU A 472 3.46 -16.17 21.32
N ARG A 473 4.22 -15.31 20.62
CA ARG A 473 5.44 -14.69 21.16
C ARG A 473 5.14 -13.79 22.36
N LEU A 474 4.11 -12.96 22.31
CA LEU A 474 3.70 -12.12 23.43
C LEU A 474 3.30 -12.94 24.66
N THR A 475 2.68 -14.09 24.45
CA THR A 475 2.29 -15.00 25.53
C THR A 475 3.53 -15.60 26.21
N ILE A 476 4.52 -16.04 25.42
CA ILE A 476 5.80 -16.57 25.95
C ILE A 476 6.57 -15.47 26.71
N GLU A 477 6.68 -14.26 26.15
CA GLU A 477 7.36 -13.13 26.81
C GLU A 477 6.70 -12.78 28.16
N LYS A 478 5.36 -12.81 28.25
CA LYS A 478 4.63 -12.59 29.51
C LYS A 478 4.89 -13.69 30.55
N GLN A 479 4.89 -14.95 30.13
CA GLN A 479 5.18 -16.08 31.03
C GLN A 479 6.59 -16.00 31.58
N GLN A 480 7.59 -15.70 30.75
CA GLN A 480 8.98 -15.52 31.18
C GLN A 480 9.15 -14.37 32.17
N ALA A 481 8.46 -13.25 31.95
CA ALA A 481 8.49 -12.12 32.86
C ALA A 481 7.91 -12.47 34.25
N LEU A 482 6.80 -13.21 34.30
CA LEU A 482 6.20 -13.69 35.54
C LEU A 482 7.14 -14.61 36.34
N LEU A 483 7.78 -15.57 35.65
CA LEU A 483 8.72 -16.50 36.29
C LEU A 483 9.95 -15.77 36.86
N THR A 484 10.42 -14.73 36.20
CA THR A 484 11.56 -13.90 36.70
C THR A 484 11.19 -13.09 37.92
N THR A 485 9.95 -12.58 37.99
CA THR A 485 9.44 -11.81 39.15
C THR A 485 9.28 -12.73 40.39
N THR A 486 8.63 -13.89 40.17
CA THR A 486 8.42 -14.86 41.26
C THR A 486 9.76 -15.40 41.84
N LYS A 487 10.77 -15.55 40.98
CA LYS A 487 12.13 -16.01 41.43
C LYS A 487 12.86 -14.92 42.20
N LYS A 488 12.59 -13.63 41.93
CA LYS A 488 13.16 -12.50 42.65
C LYS A 488 12.50 -12.30 44.03
N ASP A 489 11.18 -12.52 44.11
CA ASP A 489 10.41 -12.43 45.35
C ASP A 489 10.69 -13.63 46.29
N SER A 490 11.13 -14.79 45.75
CA SER A 490 11.54 -15.96 46.55
C SER A 490 12.99 -15.89 47.06
N MET A 491 13.77 -14.92 46.63
CA MET A 491 15.16 -14.66 47.05
C MET A 491 15.30 -13.47 48.04
N LEU A 492 14.21 -12.77 48.30
CA LEU A 492 14.07 -11.76 49.34
C LEU A 492 13.36 -12.36 50.57
#